data_334f223e4c3ef93f3181429b4a7a4f48
#
_entry.id   334f223e4c3ef93f3181429b4a7a4f48
#
_cell.length_a   1.000
_cell.length_b   1.000
_cell.length_c   1.000
_cell.angle_alpha   90.00
_cell.angle_beta   90.00
_cell.angle_gamma   90.00
#
_symmetry.space_group_name_H-M   'P 1'
#
loop_
_entity.id
_entity.type
_entity.pdbx_description
1 polymer ?
#
loop_
_entity_poly.entity_id
_entity_poly.type
_entity_poly.pdbx_seq_one_letter_code
_entity_poly.pdbx_strand_id
1 'polypeptide(L)'
;MTTLLFILITLGVSSGILLYLSYGIGGLLSLSAGALEFCQSFFEGCVQLFPVVKVGLLWAGSALILAGIIYGAVKGVLNLARASRAIRRLPLKERGGIVLIDDDAKTAFTHGLLRPRIYISKGLIRGLDRDELKGVVLHELHHRRRLHPLKFFLTAFIKDSFFYIPIIAHLASFALLKKEHEADRVAASSMKEPYTLAGALVKTAASKRFVAFLPVSFTGNGDRGVEARIKSLVLGSQLRFNLPGFKTLVMSIISAGFLVMTLALPLNAGLYGVKPDKACSTERCTFHIDKLGKDCKIHCEASEKGLHGHHGR
;
A
#
# COMPACT_ATOMS: atom_id res chain seq x y z
N MET A 1 -16.72 1.07 -5.42
CA MET A 1 -16.85 0.10 -4.33
C MET A 1 -15.60 -0.79 -4.17
N THR A 2 -15.11 -1.44 -5.21
CA THR A 2 -13.97 -2.39 -5.11
C THR A 2 -12.60 -1.77 -4.80
N THR A 3 -12.28 -0.51 -5.17
CA THR A 3 -11.01 0.14 -4.81
C THR A 3 -11.01 0.67 -3.37
N LEU A 4 -12.16 1.15 -2.90
CA LEU A 4 -12.31 1.49 -1.48
C LEU A 4 -12.21 0.23 -0.63
N LEU A 5 -12.81 -0.86 -1.13
CA LEU A 5 -12.71 -2.18 -0.53
C LEU A 5 -11.26 -2.71 -0.55
N PHE A 6 -10.50 -2.48 -1.63
CA PHE A 6 -9.09 -2.85 -1.73
C PHE A 6 -8.22 -2.04 -0.74
N ILE A 7 -8.45 -0.73 -0.64
CA ILE A 7 -7.75 0.13 0.33
C ILE A 7 -8.13 -0.27 1.76
N LEU A 8 -9.42 -0.54 2.03
CA LEU A 8 -9.88 -1.01 3.33
C LEU A 8 -9.37 -2.42 3.65
N ILE A 9 -9.29 -3.31 2.65
CA ILE A 9 -8.71 -4.65 2.82
C ILE A 9 -7.20 -4.57 3.04
N THR A 10 -6.46 -3.74 2.31
CA THR A 10 -5.00 -3.58 2.52
C THR A 10 -4.69 -2.86 3.83
N LEU A 11 -5.47 -1.87 4.25
CA LEU A 11 -5.38 -1.25 5.56
C LEU A 11 -5.90 -2.18 6.65
N GLY A 12 -7.00 -2.91 6.43
CA GLY A 12 -7.55 -3.89 7.35
C GLY A 12 -6.67 -5.12 7.50
N VAL A 13 -6.05 -5.61 6.43
CA VAL A 13 -5.08 -6.71 6.48
C VAL A 13 -3.78 -6.24 7.14
N SER A 14 -3.30 -5.04 6.85
CA SER A 14 -2.09 -4.52 7.53
C SER A 14 -2.35 -4.19 9.00
N SER A 15 -3.51 -3.63 9.36
CA SER A 15 -3.90 -3.42 10.75
C SER A 15 -4.31 -4.72 11.44
N GLY A 16 -4.96 -5.66 10.76
CA GLY A 16 -5.29 -7.00 11.26
C GLY A 16 -4.06 -7.87 11.46
N ILE A 17 -3.06 -7.79 10.59
CA ILE A 17 -1.75 -8.42 10.79
C ILE A 17 -1.03 -7.77 11.98
N LEU A 18 -1.07 -6.46 12.11
CA LEU A 18 -0.51 -5.75 13.27
C LEU A 18 -1.23 -6.12 14.57
N LEU A 19 -2.56 -6.20 14.57
CA LEU A 19 -3.36 -6.62 15.72
C LEU A 19 -3.23 -8.12 15.99
N TYR A 20 -3.23 -8.98 14.98
CA TYR A 20 -3.02 -10.42 15.13
C TYR A 20 -1.62 -10.73 15.60
N LEU A 21 -0.59 -10.03 15.13
CA LEU A 21 0.77 -10.15 15.63
C LEU A 21 0.94 -9.53 17.02
N SER A 22 0.21 -8.47 17.36
CA SER A 22 0.25 -7.90 18.72
C SER A 22 -0.56 -8.71 19.74
N TYR A 23 -1.68 -9.34 19.34
CA TYR A 23 -2.54 -10.13 20.22
C TYR A 23 -2.42 -11.64 20.03
N GLY A 24 -2.23 -12.11 18.79
CA GLY A 24 -2.19 -13.54 18.46
C GLY A 24 -0.84 -14.21 18.77
N ILE A 25 0.25 -13.45 18.72
CA ILE A 25 1.55 -13.94 19.22
C ILE A 25 1.45 -14.23 20.72
N GLY A 26 0.76 -13.37 21.48
CA GLY A 26 0.48 -13.62 22.89
C GLY A 26 -0.31 -14.90 23.16
N GLY A 27 -1.31 -15.21 22.34
CA GLY A 27 -2.18 -16.39 22.49
C GLY A 27 -1.56 -17.72 22.02
N LEU A 28 -0.80 -17.71 20.91
CA LEU A 28 -0.06 -18.89 20.43
C LEU A 28 1.15 -19.22 21.32
N LEU A 29 1.68 -18.21 22.02
CA LEU A 29 2.82 -18.32 22.91
C LEU A 29 2.47 -18.96 24.26
N SER A 30 1.20 -18.97 24.67
CA SER A 30 0.74 -19.65 25.87
C SER A 30 0.76 -21.18 25.75
N LEU A 31 0.81 -21.72 24.52
CA LEU A 31 0.83 -23.17 24.25
C LEU A 31 2.23 -23.80 24.31
N SER A 32 3.29 -23.00 24.35
CA SER A 32 4.68 -23.48 24.45
C SER A 32 5.49 -22.66 25.45
N ALA A 33 4.91 -22.40 26.61
CA ALA A 33 5.45 -21.49 27.64
C ALA A 33 6.95 -21.68 27.94
N GLY A 34 7.42 -22.92 28.09
CA GLY A 34 8.82 -23.18 28.41
C GLY A 34 9.83 -22.91 27.30
N ALA A 35 9.52 -23.24 26.03
CA ALA A 35 10.40 -22.98 24.91
C ALA A 35 10.41 -21.49 24.56
N LEU A 36 9.32 -20.82 24.79
CA LEU A 36 9.16 -19.39 24.52
C LEU A 36 9.78 -18.50 25.59
N GLU A 37 9.67 -18.86 26.89
CA GLU A 37 10.40 -18.19 27.95
C GLU A 37 11.92 -18.28 27.72
N PHE A 38 12.41 -19.44 27.27
CA PHE A 38 13.81 -19.61 26.89
C PHE A 38 14.18 -18.75 25.65
N CYS A 39 13.38 -18.78 24.60
CA CYS A 39 13.61 -17.92 23.41
C CYS A 39 13.45 -16.44 23.75
N GLN A 40 12.50 -16.08 24.60
CA GLN A 40 12.29 -14.71 25.02
C GLN A 40 13.44 -14.23 25.92
N SER A 41 13.86 -15.01 26.92
CA SER A 41 14.99 -14.66 27.78
C SER A 41 16.31 -14.63 27.02
N PHE A 42 16.52 -15.55 26.06
CA PHE A 42 17.68 -15.53 25.16
C PHE A 42 17.65 -14.32 24.24
N PHE A 43 16.48 -14.03 23.64
CA PHE A 43 16.31 -12.87 22.75
C PHE A 43 16.41 -11.57 23.53
N GLU A 44 15.81 -11.46 24.71
CA GLU A 44 15.96 -10.30 25.61
C GLU A 44 17.41 -10.12 26.06
N GLY A 45 18.10 -11.20 26.40
CA GLY A 45 19.54 -11.17 26.73
C GLY A 45 20.39 -10.69 25.56
N CYS A 46 20.17 -11.21 24.36
CA CYS A 46 20.86 -10.78 23.14
C CYS A 46 20.52 -9.32 22.77
N VAL A 47 19.26 -8.91 22.98
CA VAL A 47 18.83 -7.55 22.60
C VAL A 47 19.18 -6.53 23.69
N GLN A 48 19.27 -6.93 24.97
CA GLN A 48 19.81 -6.07 26.06
C GLN A 48 21.32 -5.89 25.97
N LEU A 49 22.05 -6.89 25.46
CA LEU A 49 23.49 -6.72 25.19
C LEU A 49 23.79 -5.65 24.13
N PHE A 50 22.81 -5.34 23.23
CA PHE A 50 23.01 -4.38 22.14
C PHE A 50 21.88 -3.35 22.04
N PRO A 51 21.70 -2.43 22.98
CA PRO A 51 20.63 -1.41 22.93
C PRO A 51 20.74 -0.53 21.67
N VAL A 52 21.94 -0.32 21.15
CA VAL A 52 22.19 0.43 19.91
C VAL A 52 21.55 -0.28 18.71
N VAL A 53 21.56 -1.61 18.67
CA VAL A 53 20.96 -2.39 17.57
C VAL A 53 19.43 -2.25 17.56
N LYS A 54 18.78 -2.25 18.72
CA LYS A 54 17.33 -2.00 18.84
C LYS A 54 16.93 -0.63 18.27
N VAL A 55 17.63 0.40 18.74
CA VAL A 55 17.38 1.77 18.28
C VAL A 55 17.68 1.88 16.78
N GLY A 56 18.78 1.31 16.32
CA GLY A 56 19.16 1.30 14.90
C GLY A 56 18.10 0.62 14.02
N LEU A 57 17.57 -0.54 14.43
CA LEU A 57 16.50 -1.25 13.70
C LEU A 57 15.20 -0.43 13.65
N LEU A 58 14.80 0.20 14.76
CA LEU A 58 13.64 1.08 14.79
C LEU A 58 13.79 2.25 13.80
N TRP A 59 14.94 2.92 13.83
CA TRP A 59 15.22 4.02 12.91
C TRP A 59 15.25 3.54 11.45
N ALA A 60 15.88 2.40 11.18
CA ALA A 60 15.93 1.82 9.84
C ALA A 60 14.53 1.46 9.30
N GLY A 61 13.69 0.80 10.11
CA GLY A 61 12.32 0.48 9.73
C GLY A 61 11.47 1.73 9.48
N SER A 62 11.55 2.71 10.39
CA SER A 62 10.82 3.97 10.25
C SER A 62 11.31 4.78 9.04
N ALA A 63 12.60 4.84 8.80
CA ALA A 63 13.19 5.50 7.63
C ALA A 63 12.79 4.82 6.33
N LEU A 64 12.72 3.49 6.29
CA LEU A 64 12.28 2.74 5.11
C LEU A 64 10.82 3.05 4.77
N ILE A 65 9.93 3.08 5.76
CA ILE A 65 8.52 3.42 5.56
C ILE A 65 8.39 4.87 5.06
N LEU A 66 9.05 5.81 5.72
CA LEU A 66 9.01 7.23 5.34
C LEU A 66 9.58 7.44 3.93
N ALA A 67 10.72 6.84 3.63
CA ALA A 67 11.32 6.88 2.29
C ALA A 67 10.38 6.29 1.23
N GLY A 68 9.72 5.18 1.52
CA GLY A 68 8.72 4.58 0.64
C GLY A 68 7.55 5.52 0.37
N ILE A 69 6.99 6.14 1.41
CA ILE A 69 5.88 7.10 1.27
C ILE A 69 6.32 8.32 0.44
N ILE A 70 7.49 8.89 0.73
CA ILE A 70 8.04 10.03 -0.02
C ILE A 70 8.28 9.63 -1.48
N TYR A 71 8.90 8.47 -1.72
CA TYR A 71 9.11 7.95 -3.07
C TYR A 71 7.80 7.79 -3.85
N GLY A 72 6.79 7.15 -3.26
CA GLY A 72 5.48 6.98 -3.88
C GLY A 72 4.79 8.31 -4.17
N ALA A 73 4.85 9.27 -3.24
CA ALA A 73 4.28 10.60 -3.40
C ALA A 73 5.00 11.39 -4.52
N VAL A 74 6.32 11.47 -4.49
CA VAL A 74 7.11 12.18 -5.51
C VAL A 74 6.89 11.56 -6.89
N LYS A 75 7.00 10.24 -7.01
CA LYS A 75 6.77 9.53 -8.27
C LYS A 75 5.35 9.73 -8.80
N GLY A 76 4.34 9.64 -7.91
CA GLY A 76 2.95 9.87 -8.26
C GLY A 76 2.70 11.28 -8.80
N VAL A 77 3.21 12.32 -8.10
CA VAL A 77 3.09 13.72 -8.52
C VAL A 77 3.84 13.96 -9.82
N LEU A 78 5.05 13.45 -9.96
CA LEU A 78 5.83 13.60 -11.19
C LEU A 78 5.15 12.95 -12.39
N ASN A 79 4.59 11.74 -12.23
CA ASN A 79 3.87 11.06 -13.31
C ASN A 79 2.59 11.81 -13.68
N LEU A 80 1.84 12.31 -12.70
CA LEU A 80 0.67 13.13 -12.95
C LEU A 80 1.02 14.44 -13.67
N ALA A 81 2.09 15.12 -13.24
CA ALA A 81 2.57 16.35 -13.86
C ALA A 81 3.08 16.11 -15.30
N ARG A 82 3.78 14.99 -15.55
CA ARG A 82 4.22 14.60 -16.90
C ARG A 82 3.02 14.32 -17.81
N ALA A 83 2.06 13.54 -17.35
CA ALA A 83 0.84 13.24 -18.09
C ALA A 83 0.05 14.52 -18.41
N SER A 84 -0.16 15.38 -17.41
CA SER A 84 -0.88 16.64 -17.60
C SER A 84 -0.15 17.59 -18.56
N ARG A 85 1.20 17.65 -18.50
CA ARG A 85 2.00 18.45 -19.44
C ARG A 85 1.93 17.88 -20.86
N ALA A 86 2.00 16.55 -21.02
CA ALA A 86 1.86 15.90 -22.32
C ALA A 86 0.51 16.22 -22.96
N ILE A 87 -0.58 16.11 -22.19
CA ILE A 87 -1.94 16.40 -22.66
C ILE A 87 -2.07 17.88 -23.08
N ARG A 88 -1.54 18.83 -22.27
CA ARG A 88 -1.63 20.27 -22.58
C ARG A 88 -0.91 20.67 -23.87
N ARG A 89 0.04 19.87 -24.34
CA ARG A 89 0.78 20.11 -25.60
C ARG A 89 0.03 19.67 -26.85
N LEU A 90 -1.07 18.92 -26.66
CA LEU A 90 -1.86 18.44 -27.78
C LEU A 90 -2.82 19.52 -28.28
N PRO A 91 -3.11 19.55 -29.56
CA PRO A 91 -4.17 20.40 -30.13
C PRO A 91 -5.53 19.83 -29.68
N LEU A 92 -6.13 20.48 -28.68
CA LEU A 92 -7.37 20.05 -28.04
C LEU A 92 -8.55 20.87 -28.54
N LYS A 93 -9.67 20.22 -28.86
CA LYS A 93 -10.97 20.87 -29.15
C LYS A 93 -12.02 20.23 -28.22
N GLU A 94 -12.65 21.03 -27.38
CA GLU A 94 -13.72 20.55 -26.48
C GLU A 94 -15.06 20.57 -27.23
N ARG A 95 -15.81 19.45 -27.16
CA ARG A 95 -17.14 19.32 -27.74
C ARG A 95 -18.00 18.43 -26.86
N GLY A 96 -19.05 18.99 -26.24
CA GLY A 96 -20.03 18.18 -25.49
C GLY A 96 -19.48 17.38 -24.31
N GLY A 97 -18.44 17.90 -23.61
CA GLY A 97 -17.83 17.21 -22.44
C GLY A 97 -16.81 16.11 -22.81
N ILE A 98 -16.51 15.96 -24.10
CA ILE A 98 -15.44 15.12 -24.64
C ILE A 98 -14.39 16.06 -25.26
N VAL A 99 -13.13 15.78 -25.01
CA VAL A 99 -12.00 16.51 -25.55
C VAL A 99 -11.46 15.75 -26.77
N LEU A 100 -11.54 16.34 -27.91
CA LEU A 100 -11.00 15.79 -29.14
C LEU A 100 -9.53 16.19 -29.29
N ILE A 101 -8.69 15.19 -29.59
CA ILE A 101 -7.26 15.35 -29.85
C ILE A 101 -7.05 15.27 -31.35
N ASP A 102 -6.33 16.24 -31.91
CA ASP A 102 -5.94 16.22 -33.31
C ASP A 102 -4.66 15.38 -33.49
N ASP A 103 -4.83 14.08 -33.44
CA ASP A 103 -3.77 13.08 -33.58
C ASP A 103 -4.31 11.89 -34.39
N ASP A 104 -3.45 11.30 -35.22
CA ASP A 104 -3.77 10.14 -36.04
C ASP A 104 -3.64 8.81 -35.27
N ALA A 105 -3.00 8.82 -34.12
CA ALA A 105 -2.94 7.64 -33.23
C ALA A 105 -4.35 7.27 -32.72
N LYS A 106 -4.68 5.97 -32.73
CA LYS A 106 -5.99 5.48 -32.26
C LYS A 106 -6.01 5.39 -30.74
N THR A 107 -6.33 6.49 -30.06
CA THR A 107 -6.29 6.57 -28.60
C THR A 107 -7.57 7.13 -28.00
N ALA A 108 -8.02 6.52 -26.91
CA ALA A 108 -9.02 7.07 -25.99
C ALA A 108 -8.52 6.88 -24.57
N PHE A 109 -8.79 7.85 -23.71
CA PHE A 109 -8.47 7.75 -22.30
C PHE A 109 -9.24 8.77 -21.46
N THR A 110 -9.37 8.47 -20.17
CA THR A 110 -9.93 9.37 -19.17
C THR A 110 -8.82 9.91 -18.28
N HIS A 111 -8.68 11.24 -18.18
CA HIS A 111 -7.66 11.90 -17.35
C HIS A 111 -8.26 12.98 -16.46
N GLY A 112 -7.63 13.16 -15.27
CA GLY A 112 -8.07 14.09 -14.22
C GLY A 112 -8.50 13.34 -12.97
N LEU A 113 -8.01 13.75 -11.77
CA LEU A 113 -8.26 13.01 -10.53
C LEU A 113 -9.68 13.25 -10.00
N LEU A 114 -10.05 14.51 -9.77
CA LEU A 114 -11.35 14.89 -9.16
C LEU A 114 -12.41 15.25 -10.19
N ARG A 115 -11.99 15.77 -11.35
CA ARG A 115 -12.87 16.16 -12.46
C ARG A 115 -12.38 15.51 -13.75
N PRO A 116 -12.53 14.18 -13.90
CA PRO A 116 -12.02 13.47 -15.06
C PRO A 116 -12.76 13.87 -16.32
N ARG A 117 -11.98 14.05 -17.40
CA ARG A 117 -12.47 14.32 -18.75
C ARG A 117 -12.09 13.18 -19.67
N ILE A 118 -12.92 12.93 -20.68
CA ILE A 118 -12.68 11.91 -21.69
C ILE A 118 -11.97 12.56 -22.86
N TYR A 119 -10.88 11.95 -23.31
CA TYR A 119 -10.06 12.37 -24.45
C TYR A 119 -10.16 11.32 -25.53
N ILE A 120 -10.42 11.75 -26.77
CA ILE A 120 -10.56 10.88 -27.94
C ILE A 120 -9.79 11.48 -29.10
N SER A 121 -8.96 10.70 -29.78
CA SER A 121 -8.21 11.16 -30.96
C SER A 121 -9.05 11.08 -32.22
N LYS A 122 -8.72 11.94 -33.21
CA LYS A 122 -9.31 11.87 -34.55
C LYS A 122 -8.98 10.55 -35.26
N GLY A 123 -7.76 10.02 -35.04
CA GLY A 123 -7.37 8.73 -35.59
C GLY A 123 -8.24 7.57 -35.10
N LEU A 124 -8.69 7.64 -33.83
CA LEU A 124 -9.65 6.66 -33.29
C LEU A 124 -11.00 6.77 -33.98
N ILE A 125 -11.54 7.97 -34.10
CA ILE A 125 -12.84 8.24 -34.76
C ILE A 125 -12.85 7.77 -36.22
N ARG A 126 -11.74 7.93 -36.93
CA ARG A 126 -11.61 7.45 -38.32
C ARG A 126 -11.36 5.95 -38.44
N GLY A 127 -10.76 5.37 -37.42
CA GLY A 127 -10.32 3.97 -37.44
C GLY A 127 -11.30 2.96 -36.89
N LEU A 128 -12.37 3.42 -36.26
CA LEU A 128 -13.44 2.59 -35.69
C LEU A 128 -14.78 2.85 -36.37
N ASP A 129 -15.62 1.84 -36.44
CA ASP A 129 -17.01 2.02 -36.83
C ASP A 129 -17.82 2.68 -35.70
N ARG A 130 -19.10 2.99 -35.97
CA ARG A 130 -19.97 3.70 -35.01
C ARG A 130 -20.21 2.92 -33.74
N ASP A 131 -20.38 1.61 -33.84
CA ASP A 131 -20.68 0.75 -32.68
C ASP A 131 -19.43 0.48 -31.87
N GLU A 132 -18.29 0.26 -32.52
CA GLU A 132 -16.97 0.17 -31.87
C GLU A 132 -16.64 1.47 -31.10
N LEU A 133 -16.82 2.63 -31.76
CA LEU A 133 -16.58 3.93 -31.12
C LEU A 133 -17.52 4.15 -29.94
N LYS A 134 -18.81 3.79 -30.07
CA LYS A 134 -19.77 3.84 -28.98
C LYS A 134 -19.33 2.97 -27.79
N GLY A 135 -18.84 1.76 -28.05
CA GLY A 135 -18.31 0.87 -27.03
C GLY A 135 -17.13 1.49 -26.26
N VAL A 136 -16.17 2.07 -26.99
CA VAL A 136 -15.03 2.77 -26.37
C VAL A 136 -15.48 3.97 -25.54
N VAL A 137 -16.42 4.77 -26.05
CA VAL A 137 -16.95 5.93 -25.30
C VAL A 137 -17.69 5.49 -24.02
N LEU A 138 -18.47 4.42 -24.07
CA LEU A 138 -19.14 3.87 -22.90
C LEU A 138 -18.14 3.35 -21.85
N HIS A 139 -17.06 2.70 -22.29
CA HIS A 139 -15.97 2.26 -21.43
C HIS A 139 -15.30 3.47 -20.72
N GLU A 140 -14.92 4.49 -21.46
CA GLU A 140 -14.30 5.70 -20.88
C GLU A 140 -15.28 6.47 -19.97
N LEU A 141 -16.58 6.48 -20.33
CA LEU A 141 -17.62 7.07 -19.48
C LEU A 141 -17.75 6.36 -18.15
N HIS A 142 -17.59 5.04 -18.12
CA HIS A 142 -17.55 4.27 -16.88
C HIS A 142 -16.36 4.70 -16.01
N HIS A 143 -15.16 4.82 -16.58
CA HIS A 143 -13.98 5.31 -15.86
C HIS A 143 -14.21 6.71 -15.29
N ARG A 144 -14.79 7.62 -16.08
CA ARG A 144 -15.13 8.99 -15.64
C ARG A 144 -16.12 8.98 -14.49
N ARG A 145 -17.25 8.26 -14.62
CA ARG A 145 -18.33 8.22 -13.60
C ARG A 145 -17.87 7.60 -12.28
N ARG A 146 -16.99 6.62 -12.34
CA ARG A 146 -16.47 5.90 -11.19
C ARG A 146 -15.19 6.49 -10.58
N LEU A 147 -14.73 7.63 -11.10
CA LEU A 147 -13.48 8.28 -10.68
C LEU A 147 -12.29 7.30 -10.70
N HIS A 148 -12.22 6.45 -11.74
CA HIS A 148 -11.15 5.47 -11.85
C HIS A 148 -9.75 6.10 -11.92
N PRO A 149 -9.50 7.27 -12.56
CA PRO A 149 -8.19 7.90 -12.52
C PRO A 149 -7.66 8.18 -11.11
N LEU A 150 -8.53 8.61 -10.18
CA LEU A 150 -8.16 8.79 -8.77
C LEU A 150 -7.81 7.46 -8.10
N LYS A 151 -8.64 6.43 -8.35
CA LYS A 151 -8.41 5.09 -7.77
C LYS A 151 -7.12 4.47 -8.27
N PHE A 152 -6.80 4.65 -9.55
CA PHE A 152 -5.55 4.19 -10.14
C PHE A 152 -4.34 4.93 -9.58
N PHE A 153 -4.47 6.24 -9.40
CA PHE A 153 -3.44 7.05 -8.74
C PHE A 153 -3.16 6.54 -7.31
N LEU A 154 -4.20 6.32 -6.52
CA LEU A 154 -4.06 5.78 -5.15
C LEU A 154 -3.47 4.36 -5.14
N THR A 155 -3.90 3.51 -6.07
CA THR A 155 -3.35 2.16 -6.20
C THR A 155 -1.87 2.20 -6.57
N ALA A 156 -1.48 3.08 -7.49
CA ALA A 156 -0.09 3.29 -7.88
C ALA A 156 0.73 3.86 -6.72
N PHE A 157 0.18 4.83 -5.98
CA PHE A 157 0.81 5.40 -4.80
C PHE A 157 1.10 4.32 -3.74
N ILE A 158 0.12 3.49 -3.39
CA ILE A 158 0.30 2.40 -2.43
C ILE A 158 1.37 1.42 -2.94
N LYS A 159 1.28 1.01 -4.21
CA LYS A 159 2.27 0.10 -4.82
C LYS A 159 3.69 0.67 -4.74
N ASP A 160 3.85 1.94 -5.06
CA ASP A 160 5.15 2.58 -5.10
C ASP A 160 5.67 2.93 -3.69
N SER A 161 4.79 3.21 -2.72
CA SER A 161 5.18 3.43 -1.32
C SER A 161 5.66 2.15 -0.63
N PHE A 162 5.05 1.01 -0.96
CA PHE A 162 5.39 -0.30 -0.39
C PHE A 162 6.11 -1.20 -1.39
N PHE A 163 7.01 -0.61 -2.20
CA PHE A 163 7.73 -1.33 -3.26
C PHE A 163 8.56 -2.52 -2.75
N TYR A 164 8.94 -2.50 -1.50
CA TYR A 164 9.69 -3.56 -0.83
C TYR A 164 8.83 -4.77 -0.39
N ILE A 165 7.50 -4.70 -0.57
CA ILE A 165 6.58 -5.81 -0.33
C ILE A 165 6.00 -6.28 -1.68
N PRO A 166 6.57 -7.33 -2.31
CA PRO A 166 6.23 -7.70 -3.70
C PRO A 166 4.75 -8.05 -3.93
N ILE A 167 4.05 -8.59 -2.91
CA ILE A 167 2.63 -8.94 -3.02
C ILE A 167 1.76 -7.71 -3.30
N ILE A 168 2.15 -6.52 -2.83
CA ILE A 168 1.38 -5.28 -3.06
C ILE A 168 1.37 -4.92 -4.53
N ALA A 169 2.50 -5.10 -5.23
CA ALA A 169 2.56 -4.89 -6.68
C ALA A 169 1.66 -5.87 -7.44
N HIS A 170 1.59 -7.13 -7.00
CA HIS A 170 0.72 -8.14 -7.59
C HIS A 170 -0.76 -7.81 -7.38
N LEU A 171 -1.14 -7.45 -6.16
CA LEU A 171 -2.50 -7.04 -5.81
C LEU A 171 -2.92 -5.76 -6.56
N ALA A 172 -2.03 -4.78 -6.68
CA ALA A 172 -2.28 -3.56 -7.43
C ALA A 172 -2.54 -3.86 -8.91
N SER A 173 -1.73 -4.70 -9.53
CA SER A 173 -1.91 -5.12 -10.93
C SER A 173 -3.25 -5.83 -11.15
N PHE A 174 -3.63 -6.72 -10.25
CA PHE A 174 -4.93 -7.40 -10.29
C PHE A 174 -6.10 -6.42 -10.10
N ALA A 175 -5.98 -5.47 -9.16
CA ALA A 175 -7.01 -4.46 -8.93
C ALA A 175 -7.22 -3.56 -10.15
N LEU A 176 -6.15 -3.18 -10.85
CA LEU A 176 -6.22 -2.43 -12.10
C LEU A 176 -6.94 -3.24 -13.19
N LEU A 177 -6.53 -4.49 -13.42
CA LEU A 177 -7.13 -5.37 -14.41
C LEU A 177 -8.63 -5.62 -14.13
N LYS A 178 -8.99 -5.78 -12.85
CA LYS A 178 -10.40 -5.93 -12.44
C LYS A 178 -11.24 -4.70 -12.79
N LYS A 179 -10.67 -3.49 -12.71
CA LYS A 179 -11.35 -2.24 -13.08
C LYS A 179 -11.55 -2.13 -14.59
N GLU A 180 -10.57 -2.54 -15.37
CA GLU A 180 -10.70 -2.62 -16.82
C GLU A 180 -11.81 -3.60 -17.22
N HIS A 181 -11.80 -4.79 -16.62
CA HIS A 181 -12.83 -5.80 -16.87
C HIS A 181 -14.24 -5.32 -16.46
N GLU A 182 -14.36 -4.59 -15.35
CA GLU A 182 -15.64 -4.00 -14.93
C GLU A 182 -16.15 -2.98 -15.97
N ALA A 183 -15.26 -2.14 -16.50
CA ALA A 183 -15.57 -1.15 -17.52
C ALA A 183 -15.96 -1.81 -18.83
N ASP A 184 -15.22 -2.85 -19.26
CA ASP A 184 -15.53 -3.63 -20.45
C ASP A 184 -16.90 -4.30 -20.35
N ARG A 185 -17.20 -4.92 -19.21
CA ARG A 185 -18.49 -5.59 -18.98
C ARG A 185 -19.65 -4.60 -19.04
N VAL A 186 -19.51 -3.43 -18.42
CA VAL A 186 -20.55 -2.38 -18.44
C VAL A 186 -20.74 -1.82 -19.85
N ALA A 187 -19.65 -1.61 -20.58
CA ALA A 187 -19.72 -1.15 -21.97
C ALA A 187 -20.40 -2.22 -22.85
N ALA A 188 -19.96 -3.46 -22.77
CA ALA A 188 -20.51 -4.58 -23.54
C ALA A 188 -21.99 -4.85 -23.24
N SER A 189 -22.41 -4.77 -21.97
CA SER A 189 -23.83 -4.97 -21.60
C SER A 189 -24.77 -3.87 -22.14
N SER A 190 -24.20 -2.71 -22.51
CA SER A 190 -24.94 -1.60 -23.10
C SER A 190 -24.96 -1.64 -24.65
N MET A 191 -24.36 -2.67 -25.22
CA MET A 191 -24.26 -2.88 -26.68
C MET A 191 -25.06 -4.11 -27.11
N LYS A 192 -25.51 -4.12 -28.37
CA LYS A 192 -26.21 -5.27 -28.92
C LYS A 192 -25.26 -6.47 -29.09
N GLU A 193 -24.02 -6.22 -29.45
CA GLU A 193 -22.99 -7.21 -29.72
C GLU A 193 -21.73 -6.98 -28.87
N PRO A 194 -21.47 -7.82 -27.86
CA PRO A 194 -20.28 -7.72 -27.00
C PRO A 194 -18.95 -7.80 -27.77
N TYR A 195 -18.93 -8.53 -28.88
CA TYR A 195 -17.72 -8.74 -29.70
C TYR A 195 -17.22 -7.47 -30.40
N THR A 196 -18.09 -6.50 -30.64
CA THR A 196 -17.72 -5.19 -31.20
C THR A 196 -16.68 -4.47 -30.35
N LEU A 197 -16.81 -4.55 -29.01
CA LEU A 197 -15.82 -3.97 -28.11
C LEU A 197 -14.47 -4.71 -28.17
N ALA A 198 -14.48 -6.03 -28.35
CA ALA A 198 -13.26 -6.80 -28.54
C ALA A 198 -12.55 -6.43 -29.86
N GLY A 199 -13.31 -6.19 -30.94
CA GLY A 199 -12.80 -5.67 -32.21
C GLY A 199 -12.12 -4.30 -32.04
N ALA A 200 -12.77 -3.38 -31.33
CA ALA A 200 -12.19 -2.07 -31.00
C ALA A 200 -10.88 -2.20 -30.21
N LEU A 201 -10.81 -3.12 -29.23
CA LEU A 201 -9.58 -3.39 -28.48
C LEU A 201 -8.42 -3.84 -29.37
N VAL A 202 -8.68 -4.77 -30.29
CA VAL A 202 -7.68 -5.25 -31.25
C VAL A 202 -7.17 -4.11 -32.13
N LYS A 203 -8.07 -3.30 -32.70
CA LYS A 203 -7.74 -2.16 -33.59
C LYS A 203 -6.95 -1.06 -32.86
N THR A 204 -7.15 -0.90 -31.55
CA THR A 204 -6.49 0.12 -30.73
C THR A 204 -5.20 -0.36 -30.09
N ALA A 205 -5.06 -1.67 -29.82
CA ALA A 205 -3.88 -2.26 -29.21
C ALA A 205 -2.59 -2.05 -30.01
N ALA A 206 -2.70 -1.96 -31.32
CA ALA A 206 -1.57 -1.68 -32.23
C ALA A 206 -1.03 -0.25 -32.13
N SER A 207 -1.79 0.69 -31.55
CA SER A 207 -1.46 2.11 -31.50
C SER A 207 -0.74 2.50 -30.21
N LYS A 208 0.51 2.08 -30.06
CA LYS A 208 1.29 2.18 -28.79
C LYS A 208 1.87 3.58 -28.49
N ARG A 209 1.76 4.59 -29.33
CA ARG A 209 2.55 5.84 -29.22
C ARG A 209 2.26 6.72 -27.99
N PHE A 210 1.07 6.71 -27.44
CA PHE A 210 0.67 7.68 -26.39
C PHE A 210 0.53 7.10 -24.97
N VAL A 211 0.57 5.76 -24.87
CA VAL A 211 0.16 5.02 -23.65
C VAL A 211 1.18 5.06 -22.52
N ALA A 212 2.45 5.34 -22.82
CA ALA A 212 3.54 5.23 -21.84
C ALA A 212 3.43 6.18 -20.63
N PHE A 213 2.69 7.27 -20.74
CA PHE A 213 2.59 8.30 -19.70
C PHE A 213 1.26 8.34 -18.96
N LEU A 214 0.26 7.57 -19.41
CA LEU A 214 -1.08 7.60 -18.84
C LEU A 214 -1.31 6.34 -18.02
N PRO A 215 -1.64 6.47 -16.73
CA PRO A 215 -1.92 5.31 -15.88
C PRO A 215 -3.18 4.56 -16.32
N VAL A 216 -4.00 5.18 -17.18
CA VAL A 216 -5.28 4.64 -17.65
C VAL A 216 -5.51 5.03 -19.10
N SER A 217 -5.27 4.12 -19.99
CA SER A 217 -5.78 4.23 -21.36
C SER A 217 -6.54 2.93 -21.68
N PHE A 218 -7.46 3.02 -22.65
CA PHE A 218 -8.21 1.87 -23.17
C PHE A 218 -7.28 0.68 -23.55
N THR A 219 -6.03 0.98 -23.89
CA THR A 219 -4.99 -0.01 -24.25
C THR A 219 -3.99 -0.31 -23.12
N GLY A 220 -4.17 0.28 -21.92
CA GLY A 220 -3.15 0.29 -20.89
C GLY A 220 -3.16 -0.94 -19.97
N ASN A 221 -2.33 -1.88 -20.17
CA ASN A 221 -1.76 -2.85 -19.22
C ASN A 221 -0.78 -3.80 -19.92
N GLY A 222 -0.24 -3.36 -21.08
CA GLY A 222 0.61 -4.19 -21.89
C GLY A 222 -0.15 -5.31 -22.61
N ASP A 223 0.56 -6.08 -23.40
CA ASP A 223 -0.03 -7.10 -24.27
C ASP A 223 -0.85 -8.17 -23.50
N ARG A 224 -0.38 -8.57 -22.30
CA ARG A 224 -1.10 -9.56 -21.45
C ARG A 224 -2.42 -9.04 -20.88
N GLY A 225 -2.51 -7.74 -20.58
CA GLY A 225 -3.74 -7.13 -20.09
C GLY A 225 -4.82 -7.05 -21.17
N VAL A 226 -4.42 -6.69 -22.38
CA VAL A 226 -5.33 -6.64 -23.55
C VAL A 226 -5.82 -8.03 -23.90
N GLU A 227 -4.94 -9.03 -23.96
CA GLU A 227 -5.31 -10.42 -24.19
C GLU A 227 -6.33 -10.94 -23.19
N ALA A 228 -6.10 -10.70 -21.89
CA ALA A 228 -7.03 -11.10 -20.83
C ALA A 228 -8.41 -10.45 -20.99
N ARG A 229 -8.47 -9.18 -21.40
CA ARG A 229 -9.72 -8.44 -21.66
C ARG A 229 -10.46 -9.01 -22.88
N ILE A 230 -9.77 -9.23 -23.99
CA ILE A 230 -10.35 -9.83 -25.20
C ILE A 230 -10.90 -11.23 -24.87
N LYS A 231 -10.11 -12.06 -24.20
CA LYS A 231 -10.54 -13.40 -23.79
C LYS A 231 -11.78 -13.38 -22.91
N SER A 232 -11.84 -12.41 -21.99
CA SER A 232 -13.00 -12.21 -21.11
C SER A 232 -14.25 -11.79 -21.89
N LEU A 233 -14.14 -10.88 -22.84
CA LEU A 233 -15.24 -10.40 -23.67
C LEU A 233 -15.78 -11.49 -24.61
N VAL A 234 -14.88 -12.31 -25.20
CA VAL A 234 -15.23 -13.33 -26.17
C VAL A 234 -15.72 -14.62 -25.51
N LEU A 235 -15.06 -15.06 -24.43
CA LEU A 235 -15.37 -16.34 -23.78
C LEU A 235 -16.26 -16.20 -22.54
N GLY A 236 -16.64 -14.97 -22.16
CA GLY A 236 -17.39 -14.72 -20.91
C GLY A 236 -16.62 -15.13 -19.64
N SER A 237 -15.30 -15.33 -19.76
CA SER A 237 -14.48 -15.83 -18.66
C SER A 237 -14.39 -14.81 -17.53
N GLN A 238 -14.62 -15.26 -16.30
CA GLN A 238 -14.41 -14.42 -15.13
C GLN A 238 -12.91 -14.28 -14.83
N LEU A 239 -12.50 -13.08 -14.44
CA LEU A 239 -11.17 -12.86 -13.92
C LEU A 239 -10.98 -13.64 -12.63
N ARG A 240 -10.07 -14.61 -12.65
CA ARG A 240 -9.64 -15.31 -11.45
C ARG A 240 -8.40 -14.64 -10.88
N PHE A 241 -8.37 -14.49 -9.56
CA PHE A 241 -7.15 -14.07 -8.88
C PHE A 241 -6.16 -15.25 -8.92
N ASN A 242 -5.07 -15.06 -9.64
CA ASN A 242 -3.97 -16.03 -9.60
C ASN A 242 -3.08 -15.68 -8.40
N LEU A 243 -2.86 -16.65 -7.53
CA LEU A 243 -1.92 -16.50 -6.43
C LEU A 243 -0.53 -16.14 -6.97
N PRO A 244 0.17 -15.21 -6.33
CA PRO A 244 1.55 -14.91 -6.70
C PRO A 244 2.43 -16.14 -6.49
N GLY A 245 3.49 -16.25 -7.26
CA GLY A 245 4.43 -17.36 -7.15
C GLY A 245 5.03 -17.45 -5.74
N PHE A 246 5.44 -18.65 -5.33
CA PHE A 246 5.99 -18.95 -4.01
C PHE A 246 7.10 -17.96 -3.58
N LYS A 247 8.02 -17.61 -4.48
CA LYS A 247 9.07 -16.62 -4.20
C LYS A 247 8.51 -15.26 -3.78
N THR A 248 7.46 -14.79 -4.46
CA THR A 248 6.81 -13.51 -4.15
C THR A 248 6.15 -13.55 -2.77
N LEU A 249 5.51 -14.66 -2.41
CA LEU A 249 4.90 -14.86 -1.10
C LEU A 249 5.97 -14.84 0.01
N VAL A 250 7.01 -15.64 -0.14
CA VAL A 250 8.12 -15.74 0.84
C VAL A 250 8.77 -14.37 1.05
N MET A 251 9.14 -13.67 -0.03
CA MET A 251 9.75 -12.35 0.06
C MET A 251 8.83 -11.32 0.70
N SER A 252 7.52 -11.42 0.45
CA SER A 252 6.54 -10.52 1.08
C SER A 252 6.38 -10.78 2.58
N ILE A 253 6.39 -12.05 2.99
CA ILE A 253 6.34 -12.43 4.40
C ILE A 253 7.61 -11.95 5.14
N ILE A 254 8.78 -12.16 4.54
CA ILE A 254 10.05 -11.71 5.11
C ILE A 254 10.06 -10.18 5.26
N SER A 255 9.69 -9.44 4.20
CA SER A 255 9.68 -7.97 4.23
C SER A 255 8.66 -7.42 5.24
N ALA A 256 7.46 -7.98 5.27
CA ALA A 256 6.42 -7.58 6.23
C ALA A 256 6.82 -7.95 7.67
N GLY A 257 7.37 -9.15 7.87
CA GLY A 257 7.88 -9.60 9.18
C GLY A 257 9.01 -8.71 9.70
N PHE A 258 9.95 -8.32 8.83
CA PHE A 258 11.00 -7.37 9.17
C PHE A 258 10.42 -6.03 9.65
N LEU A 259 9.46 -5.47 8.92
CA LEU A 259 8.82 -4.21 9.32
C LEU A 259 8.07 -4.32 10.64
N VAL A 260 7.31 -5.41 10.83
CA VAL A 260 6.62 -5.65 12.09
C VAL A 260 7.61 -5.78 13.23
N MET A 261 8.69 -6.54 13.03
CA MET A 261 9.75 -6.69 14.03
C MET A 261 10.36 -5.35 14.43
N THR A 262 10.68 -4.47 13.45
CA THR A 262 11.27 -3.16 13.74
C THR A 262 10.33 -2.22 14.49
N LEU A 263 9.00 -2.34 14.29
CA LEU A 263 8.00 -1.53 14.96
C LEU A 263 7.57 -2.09 16.32
N ALA A 264 7.54 -3.43 16.48
CA ALA A 264 7.07 -4.09 17.70
C ALA A 264 8.12 -4.11 18.82
N LEU A 265 9.41 -4.15 18.48
CA LEU A 265 10.50 -4.20 19.47
C LEU A 265 10.45 -3.07 20.51
N PRO A 266 10.21 -1.80 20.15
CA PRO A 266 10.17 -0.71 21.14
C PRO A 266 8.90 -0.68 21.97
N LEU A 267 7.77 -1.20 21.46
CA LEU A 267 6.50 -1.23 22.19
C LEU A 267 6.57 -2.19 23.39
N ASN A 268 7.24 -3.31 23.24
CA ASN A 268 7.43 -4.28 24.31
C ASN A 268 8.40 -3.78 25.40
N ALA A 269 9.36 -2.94 25.06
CA ALA A 269 10.28 -2.35 26.04
C ALA A 269 9.58 -1.42 27.05
N GLY A 270 8.43 -0.85 26.68
CA GLY A 270 7.61 -0.02 27.57
C GLY A 270 6.67 -0.83 28.48
N LEU A 271 6.31 -2.07 28.07
CA LEU A 271 5.46 -2.97 28.86
C LEU A 271 6.24 -3.74 29.93
N TYR A 272 7.50 -4.00 29.69
CA TYR A 272 8.44 -4.47 30.71
C TYR A 272 9.03 -3.27 31.44
N GLY A 273 8.16 -2.30 31.75
CA GLY A 273 8.51 -1.16 32.56
C GLY A 273 9.25 -1.66 33.76
N VAL A 274 10.42 -1.09 33.97
CA VAL A 274 11.03 -0.96 35.28
C VAL A 274 9.91 -1.06 36.31
N LYS A 275 9.78 -2.23 36.97
CA LYS A 275 9.03 -2.26 38.21
C LYS A 275 9.58 -1.08 38.96
N PRO A 276 8.77 -0.12 39.35
CA PRO A 276 9.26 0.85 40.30
C PRO A 276 9.67 -0.01 41.47
N ASP A 277 10.98 -0.28 41.61
CA ASP A 277 11.52 -0.79 42.84
C ASP A 277 10.90 0.11 43.88
N LYS A 278 10.17 -0.47 44.82
CA LYS A 278 9.34 0.15 45.83
C LYS A 278 9.85 1.54 46.10
N ALA A 279 9.14 2.55 45.59
CA ALA A 279 9.46 3.92 45.82
C ALA A 279 9.73 4.04 47.31
N CYS A 280 10.89 4.53 47.70
CA CYS A 280 11.14 4.89 49.08
C CYS A 280 10.03 5.86 49.48
N SER A 281 9.05 5.38 50.23
CA SER A 281 7.87 6.16 50.66
C SER A 281 8.20 6.99 51.91
N THR A 282 9.42 7.50 51.99
CA THR A 282 9.76 8.46 53.05
C THR A 282 9.90 9.84 52.40
N GLU A 283 9.02 10.75 52.81
CA GLU A 283 8.92 12.17 52.41
C GLU A 283 10.24 12.98 52.65
N ARG A 284 11.35 12.37 52.90
CA ARG A 284 12.64 13.00 53.15
C ARG A 284 13.77 12.66 52.19
N CYS A 285 13.52 11.88 51.16
CA CYS A 285 14.49 11.71 50.08
C CYS A 285 14.28 12.80 49.03
N THR A 286 14.54 14.02 49.38
CA THR A 286 14.85 15.05 48.40
C THR A 286 16.27 14.80 47.91
N PHE A 287 16.34 14.41 46.61
CA PHE A 287 17.58 14.43 45.84
C PHE A 287 18.34 13.09 45.74
N HIS A 288 18.38 12.46 44.63
CA HIS A 288 19.30 12.69 43.51
C HIS A 288 18.86 11.84 42.33
N ILE A 289 18.53 12.48 41.24
CA ILE A 289 18.67 11.94 39.91
C ILE A 289 20.16 11.88 39.65
N ASP A 290 20.78 10.75 39.93
CA ASP A 290 22.05 10.45 39.32
C ASP A 290 22.42 8.97 39.44
N LYS A 291 22.62 8.40 38.25
CA LYS A 291 23.66 7.42 37.95
C LYS A 291 23.76 6.23 38.91
N LEU A 292 22.98 5.19 38.60
CA LEU A 292 23.06 3.86 39.19
C LEU A 292 22.29 3.68 40.50
N GLY A 293 21.12 3.00 40.39
CA GLY A 293 20.26 2.62 41.49
C GLY A 293 20.88 1.74 42.61
N LYS A 294 22.18 1.68 42.70
CA LYS A 294 22.93 1.08 43.82
C LYS A 294 23.07 1.98 45.02
N ASP A 295 23.20 3.30 44.82
CA ASP A 295 23.48 4.24 45.91
C ASP A 295 22.27 4.52 46.79
N CYS A 296 21.05 4.42 46.22
CA CYS A 296 19.81 4.57 46.99
C CYS A 296 19.57 3.42 47.99
N LYS A 297 19.95 2.20 47.64
CA LYS A 297 19.83 1.02 48.53
C LYS A 297 20.75 1.12 49.73
N ILE A 298 21.97 1.56 49.50
CA ILE A 298 23.01 1.70 50.57
C ILE A 298 22.62 2.82 51.56
N HIS A 299 22.00 3.90 51.08
CA HIS A 299 21.59 5.02 51.90
C HIS A 299 20.36 4.71 52.77
N CYS A 300 19.40 3.93 52.27
CA CYS A 300 18.24 3.48 53.01
C CYS A 300 18.63 2.44 54.10
N GLU A 301 19.53 1.49 53.81
CA GLU A 301 20.03 0.53 54.75
C GLU A 301 20.88 1.15 55.87
N ALA A 302 21.65 2.21 55.58
CA ALA A 302 22.42 2.96 56.55
C ALA A 302 21.52 3.79 57.50
N SER A 303 20.41 4.33 57.00
CA SER A 303 19.42 5.08 57.79
C SER A 303 18.62 4.17 58.73
N GLU A 304 18.31 2.93 58.33
CA GLU A 304 17.60 1.98 59.16
C GLU A 304 18.47 1.47 60.34
N LYS A 305 19.75 1.29 60.10
CA LYS A 305 20.69 0.89 61.18
C LYS A 305 21.01 2.02 62.18
N GLY A 306 20.84 3.29 61.74
CA GLY A 306 21.03 4.47 62.62
C GLY A 306 19.87 4.77 63.55
N LEU A 307 18.66 4.27 63.28
CA LEU A 307 17.47 4.53 64.10
C LEU A 307 17.28 3.56 65.28
N HIS A 308 17.96 2.43 65.31
CA HIS A 308 17.90 1.48 66.43
C HIS A 308 18.96 1.68 67.52
N GLY A 309 19.76 2.73 67.40
CA GLY A 309 20.86 3.00 68.33
C GLY A 309 20.57 3.97 69.48
N HIS A 310 19.37 4.57 69.61
CA HIS A 310 19.08 5.62 70.61
C HIS A 310 17.83 5.38 71.46
N HIS A 311 17.53 4.15 71.85
CA HIS A 311 16.62 3.89 72.98
C HIS A 311 17.28 2.90 73.94
N GLY A 312 18.12 3.44 74.79
CA GLY A 312 18.70 2.71 75.89
C GLY A 312 19.60 3.62 76.75
N ARG A 313 18.97 4.53 77.48
CA ARG A 313 19.31 5.02 78.84
C ARG A 313 18.37 6.10 79.25
#